data_32b95c1f2c760ad8952946bde3909206
#
_entry.id   32b95c1f2c760ad8952946bde3909206
#
_cell.length_a   1.000
_cell.length_b   1.000
_cell.length_c   1.000
_cell.angle_alpha   90.00
_cell.angle_beta   90.00
_cell.angle_gamma   90.00
#
_symmetry.space_group_name_H-M   'P 1'
#
loop_
_entity.id
_entity.type
_entity.pdbx_description
1 polymer ?
#
loop_
_entity_poly.entity_id
_entity_poly.type
_entity_poly.pdbx_seq_one_letter_code
_entity_poly.pdbx_strand_id
1 'polypeptide(L)'
;MSKQTIKGVVVKTWATDSFSGGLPVFKMRIRTESGAEYIATIIESIMNAAPCDPKGRIYGLIGATVEVTGTVSGHAISRPRGRVLALTPEMAAQFAIEQARDAEIKAGWLQSQADLAAALAEEARRFGYEKV
;
A
#
# COMPACT_ATOMS: atom_id res chain seq x y z
N MET A 1 -19.84 21.70 -7.40
CA MET A 1 -18.41 21.41 -7.63
C MET A 1 -18.29 20.12 -8.42
N SER A 2 -17.48 20.12 -9.43
CA SER A 2 -17.30 18.96 -10.27
C SER A 2 -16.07 18.16 -9.87
N LYS A 3 -16.08 16.87 -10.18
CA LYS A 3 -14.91 16.02 -9.98
C LYS A 3 -13.83 16.43 -10.98
N GLN A 4 -12.60 16.44 -10.52
CA GLN A 4 -11.45 16.74 -11.36
C GLN A 4 -10.40 15.65 -11.13
N THR A 5 -9.59 15.41 -12.15
CA THR A 5 -8.45 14.50 -12.07
C THR A 5 -7.18 15.35 -11.99
N ILE A 6 -6.44 15.15 -10.92
CA ILE A 6 -5.17 15.85 -10.67
C ILE A 6 -4.05 14.85 -10.80
N LYS A 7 -3.09 15.18 -11.66
CA LYS A 7 -1.89 14.38 -11.85
C LYS A 7 -0.70 15.21 -11.42
N GLY A 8 0.13 14.65 -10.57
CA GLY A 8 1.31 15.37 -10.09
C GLY A 8 2.22 14.51 -9.25
N VAL A 9 3.24 15.15 -8.70
CA VAL A 9 4.26 14.51 -7.87
C VAL A 9 3.96 14.77 -6.41
N VAL A 10 4.05 13.71 -5.59
CA VAL A 10 3.90 13.83 -4.14
C VAL A 10 5.14 14.50 -3.58
N VAL A 11 4.98 15.66 -2.94
CA VAL A 11 6.09 16.42 -2.39
C VAL A 11 6.20 16.30 -0.87
N LYS A 12 5.11 15.88 -0.21
CA LYS A 12 5.09 15.72 1.25
C LYS A 12 4.00 14.76 1.66
N THR A 13 4.24 14.00 2.71
CA THR A 13 3.23 13.15 3.36
C THR A 13 3.29 13.39 4.87
N TRP A 14 2.15 13.29 5.54
CA TRP A 14 2.09 13.44 7.00
C TRP A 14 0.89 12.70 7.57
N ALA A 15 1.00 12.36 8.85
CA ALA A 15 -0.11 11.77 9.59
C ALA A 15 -0.96 12.88 10.20
N THR A 16 -2.26 12.68 10.25
CA THR A 16 -3.19 13.61 10.91
C THR A 16 -3.57 13.06 12.27
N ASP A 17 -4.30 13.89 13.07
CA ASP A 17 -4.83 13.46 14.36
C ASP A 17 -6.11 12.64 14.22
N SER A 18 -6.61 12.47 13.01
CA SER A 18 -7.80 11.67 12.72
C SER A 18 -7.42 10.20 12.58
N PHE A 19 -8.36 9.32 12.94
CA PHE A 19 -8.15 7.87 12.85
C PHE A 19 -9.29 7.24 12.05
N SER A 20 -8.96 6.18 11.34
CA SER A 20 -9.93 5.38 10.61
C SER A 20 -9.57 3.91 10.83
N GLY A 21 -10.49 3.15 11.43
CA GLY A 21 -10.23 1.74 11.71
C GLY A 21 -9.06 1.49 12.66
N GLY A 22 -8.77 2.44 13.55
CA GLY A 22 -7.66 2.32 14.49
C GLY A 22 -6.31 2.77 13.95
N LEU A 23 -6.26 3.17 12.67
CA LEU A 23 -5.04 3.65 12.03
C LEU A 23 -5.13 5.15 11.76
N PRO A 24 -3.99 5.89 11.88
CA PRO A 24 -4.01 7.31 11.57
C PRO A 24 -4.31 7.55 10.09
N VAL A 25 -5.02 8.64 9.82
CA VAL A 25 -5.29 9.06 8.45
C VAL A 25 -4.09 9.87 7.97
N PHE A 26 -3.52 9.45 6.83
CA PHE A 26 -2.39 10.14 6.22
C PHE A 26 -2.85 11.04 5.09
N LYS A 27 -2.17 12.15 4.92
CA LYS A 27 -2.42 13.09 3.81
C LYS A 27 -1.15 13.29 3.00
N MET A 28 -1.33 13.69 1.75
CA MET A 28 -0.23 13.98 0.85
C MET A 28 -0.47 15.34 0.17
N ARG A 29 0.64 16.01 -0.15
CA ARG A 29 0.63 17.22 -0.96
C ARG A 29 1.13 16.84 -2.34
N ILE A 30 0.35 17.17 -3.36
CA ILE A 30 0.63 16.84 -4.75
C ILE A 30 0.94 18.15 -5.49
N ARG A 31 2.06 18.19 -6.21
CA ARG A 31 2.40 19.32 -7.05
C ARG A 31 2.23 18.93 -8.52
N THR A 32 1.41 19.68 -9.23
CA THR A 32 1.17 19.44 -10.65
C THR A 32 2.30 20.03 -11.50
N GLU A 33 2.31 19.67 -12.77
CA GLU A 33 3.29 20.20 -13.73
C GLU A 33 3.26 21.74 -13.84
N SER A 34 2.07 22.32 -13.67
CA SER A 34 1.90 23.79 -13.69
C SER A 34 2.37 24.46 -12.40
N GLY A 35 2.76 23.70 -11.38
CA GLY A 35 3.18 24.24 -10.10
C GLY A 35 2.07 24.38 -9.06
N ALA A 36 0.82 24.06 -9.44
CA ALA A 36 -0.29 24.09 -8.48
C ALA A 36 -0.16 22.95 -7.48
N GLU A 37 -0.56 23.20 -6.25
CA GLU A 37 -0.48 22.20 -5.18
C GLU A 37 -1.85 21.86 -4.64
N TYR A 38 -2.05 20.56 -4.34
CA TYR A 38 -3.30 20.05 -3.81
C TYR A 38 -3.01 19.10 -2.64
N ILE A 39 -3.97 19.01 -1.74
CA ILE A 39 -3.88 18.13 -0.56
C ILE A 39 -4.98 17.10 -0.66
N ALA A 40 -4.62 15.84 -0.54
CA ALA A 40 -5.57 14.73 -0.56
C ALA A 40 -5.22 13.71 0.53
N THR A 41 -6.25 13.01 1.02
CA THR A 41 -6.05 11.87 1.91
C THR A 41 -5.44 10.74 1.11
N ILE A 42 -4.46 10.05 1.70
CA ILE A 42 -3.84 8.88 1.07
C ILE A 42 -4.78 7.69 1.26
N ILE A 43 -5.34 7.22 0.16
CA ILE A 43 -6.25 6.07 0.17
C ILE A 43 -5.47 4.77 0.05
N GLU A 44 -6.12 3.66 0.37
CA GLU A 44 -5.49 2.35 0.42
C GLU A 44 -4.80 1.94 -0.89
N SER A 45 -5.42 2.20 -2.03
CA SER A 45 -4.85 1.86 -3.34
C SER A 45 -3.52 2.57 -3.61
N ILE A 46 -3.35 3.77 -3.05
CA ILE A 46 -2.10 4.52 -3.17
C ILE A 46 -1.12 4.07 -2.09
N MET A 47 -1.61 3.86 -0.87
CA MET A 47 -0.79 3.45 0.26
C MET A 47 -0.09 2.10 0.00
N ASN A 48 -0.81 1.16 -0.59
CA ASN A 48 -0.29 -0.18 -0.88
C ASN A 48 0.58 -0.27 -2.12
N ALA A 49 0.72 0.83 -2.86
CA ALA A 49 1.49 0.85 -4.10
C ALA A 49 2.91 1.37 -3.92
N ALA A 50 3.34 1.62 -2.69
CA ALA A 50 4.66 2.15 -2.39
C ALA A 50 5.21 1.55 -1.10
N PRO A 51 6.55 1.49 -0.94
CA PRO A 51 7.12 0.99 0.31
C PRO A 51 6.82 1.92 1.47
N CYS A 52 6.61 1.34 2.66
CA CYS A 52 6.46 2.09 3.90
C CYS A 52 7.42 1.51 4.94
N ASP A 53 7.78 2.33 5.94
CA ASP A 53 8.70 1.85 6.97
C ASP A 53 7.96 0.94 7.97
N PRO A 54 8.70 0.20 8.82
CA PRO A 54 8.09 -0.69 9.82
C PRO A 54 7.20 0.03 10.83
N LYS A 55 7.34 1.35 10.95
CA LYS A 55 6.50 2.17 11.83
C LYS A 55 5.27 2.70 11.12
N GLY A 56 5.03 2.29 9.87
CA GLY A 56 3.88 2.69 9.10
C GLY A 56 3.98 4.05 8.42
N ARG A 57 5.16 4.67 8.41
CA ARG A 57 5.35 5.94 7.71
C ARG A 57 5.41 5.71 6.21
N ILE A 58 4.68 6.51 5.47
CA ILE A 58 4.55 6.36 4.02
C ILE A 58 5.58 7.24 3.31
N TYR A 59 6.85 6.90 3.51
CA TYR A 59 7.93 7.67 2.90
C TYR A 59 8.13 7.37 1.42
N GLY A 60 7.74 6.19 0.97
CA GLY A 60 7.96 5.75 -0.41
C GLY A 60 7.13 6.49 -1.45
N LEU A 61 6.13 7.24 -1.01
CA LEU A 61 5.32 8.04 -1.92
C LEU A 61 5.97 9.37 -2.29
N ILE A 62 6.90 9.87 -1.47
CA ILE A 62 7.53 11.16 -1.77
C ILE A 62 8.33 11.05 -3.06
N GLY A 63 8.02 11.92 -4.02
CA GLY A 63 8.62 11.90 -5.37
C GLY A 63 7.87 11.02 -6.36
N ALA A 64 6.86 10.27 -5.92
CA ALA A 64 6.05 9.44 -6.80
C ALA A 64 5.08 10.29 -7.61
N THR A 65 4.76 9.85 -8.82
CA THR A 65 3.73 10.47 -9.64
C THR A 65 2.41 9.76 -9.37
N VAL A 66 1.39 10.53 -9.02
CA VAL A 66 0.06 10.00 -8.69
C VAL A 66 -0.99 10.67 -9.55
N GLU A 67 -2.12 9.98 -9.71
CA GLU A 67 -3.30 10.53 -10.36
C GLU A 67 -4.45 10.37 -9.39
N VAL A 68 -5.07 11.48 -9.00
CA VAL A 68 -6.14 11.51 -8.01
C VAL A 68 -7.36 12.20 -8.60
N THR A 69 -8.51 11.57 -8.47
CA THR A 69 -9.78 12.13 -8.91
C THR A 69 -10.65 12.38 -7.68
N GLY A 70 -11.23 13.57 -7.61
CA GLY A 70 -12.11 13.92 -6.50
C GLY A 70 -12.72 15.29 -6.71
N THR A 71 -13.47 15.75 -5.73
CA THR A 71 -14.05 17.10 -5.75
C THR A 71 -13.02 18.07 -5.22
N VAL A 72 -12.62 19.00 -6.06
CA VAL A 72 -11.59 19.99 -5.69
C VAL A 72 -12.25 21.25 -5.14
N SER A 73 -11.80 21.66 -3.98
CA SER A 73 -12.24 22.90 -3.33
C SER A 73 -11.00 23.65 -2.85
N GLY A 74 -10.61 24.73 -3.55
CA GLY A 74 -9.34 25.39 -3.30
C GLY A 74 -8.18 24.46 -3.58
N HIS A 75 -7.40 24.12 -2.53
CA HIS A 75 -6.28 23.20 -2.62
C HIS A 75 -6.62 21.80 -2.10
N ALA A 76 -7.84 21.59 -1.62
CA ALA A 76 -8.25 20.32 -1.04
C ALA A 76 -9.00 19.45 -2.04
N ILE A 77 -8.73 18.15 -2.01
CA ILE A 77 -9.43 17.16 -2.83
C ILE A 77 -10.27 16.31 -1.87
N SER A 78 -11.60 16.37 -2.03
CA SER A 78 -12.54 15.61 -1.20
C SER A 78 -12.90 14.28 -1.88
N ARG A 79 -13.07 13.25 -1.06
CA ARG A 79 -13.42 11.89 -1.53
C ARG A 79 -12.50 11.41 -2.65
N PRO A 80 -11.18 11.44 -2.42
CA PRO A 80 -10.22 11.11 -3.47
C PRO A 80 -10.28 9.64 -3.85
N ARG A 81 -10.07 9.39 -5.14
CA ARG A 81 -9.78 8.07 -5.68
C ARG A 81 -8.58 8.24 -6.57
N GLY A 82 -7.72 7.27 -6.62
CA GLY A 82 -6.53 7.44 -7.42
C GLY A 82 -5.61 6.26 -7.40
N ARG A 83 -4.48 6.45 -8.05
CA ARG A 83 -3.45 5.42 -8.20
C ARG A 83 -2.08 6.05 -8.33
N VAL A 84 -1.06 5.25 -8.03
CA VAL A 84 0.32 5.63 -8.28
C VAL A 84 0.63 5.28 -9.73
N LEU A 85 1.08 6.25 -10.50
CA LEU A 85 1.48 6.04 -11.90
C LEU A 85 2.93 5.59 -11.99
N ALA A 86 3.80 6.16 -11.15
CA ALA A 86 5.21 5.82 -11.14
C ALA A 86 5.83 6.19 -9.80
N LEU A 87 6.67 5.31 -9.27
CA LEU A 87 7.51 5.60 -8.11
C LEU A 87 8.83 6.19 -8.62
N THR A 88 9.61 6.81 -7.72
CA THR A 88 10.99 7.15 -8.07
C THR A 88 11.74 5.86 -8.37
N PRO A 89 12.80 5.87 -9.20
CA PRO A 89 13.56 4.66 -9.50
C PRO A 89 14.08 3.95 -8.24
N GLU A 90 14.50 4.72 -7.24
CA GLU A 90 14.98 4.17 -5.98
C GLU A 90 13.87 3.47 -5.20
N MET A 91 12.71 4.10 -5.10
CA MET A 91 11.57 3.51 -4.40
C MET A 91 10.96 2.34 -5.16
N ALA A 92 10.96 2.39 -6.47
CA ALA A 92 10.51 1.26 -7.29
C ALA A 92 11.39 0.03 -7.07
N ALA A 93 12.70 0.22 -7.02
CA ALA A 93 13.64 -0.86 -6.75
C ALA A 93 13.44 -1.44 -5.34
N GLN A 94 13.28 -0.58 -4.34
CA GLN A 94 13.05 -1.01 -2.97
C GLN A 94 11.73 -1.74 -2.83
N PHE A 95 10.68 -1.26 -3.47
CA PHE A 95 9.38 -1.90 -3.45
C PHE A 95 9.42 -3.29 -4.06
N ALA A 96 10.13 -3.46 -5.17
CA ALA A 96 10.33 -4.76 -5.80
C ALA A 96 11.04 -5.75 -4.87
N ILE A 97 12.06 -5.29 -4.14
CA ILE A 97 12.78 -6.11 -3.16
C ILE A 97 11.85 -6.53 -2.02
N GLU A 98 11.06 -5.61 -1.48
CA GLU A 98 10.11 -5.90 -0.41
C GLU A 98 9.04 -6.89 -0.85
N GLN A 99 8.51 -6.74 -2.06
CA GLN A 99 7.52 -7.66 -2.59
C GLN A 99 8.09 -9.05 -2.81
N ALA A 100 9.32 -9.15 -3.29
CA ALA A 100 10.00 -10.43 -3.47
C ALA A 100 10.22 -11.12 -2.12
N ARG A 101 10.62 -10.36 -1.10
CA ARG A 101 10.81 -10.88 0.25
C ARG A 101 9.50 -11.39 0.83
N ASP A 102 8.42 -10.63 0.70
CA ASP A 102 7.10 -11.03 1.18
C ASP A 102 6.61 -12.29 0.46
N ALA A 103 6.87 -12.41 -0.84
CA ALA A 103 6.53 -13.60 -1.60
C ALA A 103 7.31 -14.83 -1.13
N GLU A 104 8.59 -14.68 -0.81
CA GLU A 104 9.41 -15.76 -0.25
C GLU A 104 8.90 -16.20 1.12
N ILE A 105 8.57 -15.25 1.99
CA ILE A 105 8.02 -15.54 3.32
C ILE A 105 6.72 -16.31 3.19
N LYS A 106 5.83 -15.84 2.30
CA LYS A 106 4.55 -16.50 2.06
C LYS A 106 4.73 -17.90 1.51
N ALA A 107 5.63 -18.08 0.55
CA ALA A 107 5.93 -19.39 -0.03
C ALA A 107 6.47 -20.35 1.02
N GLY A 108 7.38 -19.88 1.88
CA GLY A 108 7.92 -20.68 2.97
C GLY A 108 6.85 -21.09 3.97
N TRP A 109 5.96 -20.17 4.32
CA TRP A 109 4.84 -20.47 5.21
C TRP A 109 3.89 -21.51 4.62
N LEU A 110 3.56 -21.40 3.34
CA LEU A 110 2.69 -22.37 2.66
C LEU A 110 3.35 -23.74 2.59
N GLN A 111 4.65 -23.80 2.33
CA GLN A 111 5.38 -25.05 2.32
C GLN A 111 5.39 -25.71 3.70
N SER A 112 5.59 -24.92 4.76
CA SER A 112 5.53 -25.42 6.14
C SER A 112 4.17 -25.99 6.48
N GLN A 113 3.09 -25.37 6.01
CA GLN A 113 1.74 -25.87 6.21
C GLN A 113 1.52 -27.18 5.47
N ALA A 114 2.02 -27.30 4.26
CA ALA A 114 1.92 -28.53 3.48
C ALA A 114 2.70 -29.67 4.14
N ASP A 115 3.91 -29.41 4.62
CA ASP A 115 4.73 -30.39 5.32
C ASP A 115 4.08 -30.89 6.60
N LEU A 116 3.48 -29.99 7.37
CA LEU A 116 2.77 -30.36 8.57
C LEU A 116 1.56 -31.25 8.28
N ALA A 117 0.78 -30.88 7.26
CA ALA A 117 -0.38 -31.67 6.86
C ALA A 117 0.02 -33.07 6.41
N ALA A 118 1.11 -33.20 5.65
CA ALA A 118 1.61 -34.48 5.21
C ALA A 118 2.08 -35.35 6.40
N ALA A 119 2.77 -34.74 7.37
CA ALA A 119 3.22 -35.42 8.55
C ALA A 119 2.07 -35.96 9.41
N LEU A 120 1.02 -35.13 9.58
CA LEU A 120 -0.17 -35.51 10.32
C LEU A 120 -0.94 -36.63 9.63
N ALA A 121 -1.03 -36.61 8.30
CA ALA A 121 -1.69 -37.65 7.52
C ALA A 121 -0.95 -38.98 7.64
N GLU A 122 0.36 -38.95 7.60
CA GLU A 122 1.16 -40.14 7.75
C GLU A 122 1.05 -40.72 9.17
N GLU A 123 1.07 -39.89 10.19
CA GLU A 123 0.88 -40.32 11.58
C GLU A 123 -0.50 -40.97 11.76
N ALA A 124 -1.53 -40.38 11.22
CA ALA A 124 -2.88 -40.93 11.28
C ALA A 124 -2.95 -42.31 10.63
N ARG A 125 -2.31 -42.51 9.50
CA ARG A 125 -2.21 -43.81 8.84
C ARG A 125 -1.51 -44.84 9.67
N ARG A 126 -0.38 -44.43 10.26
CA ARG A 126 0.45 -45.28 11.08
C ARG A 126 -0.27 -45.78 12.30
N PHE A 127 -1.10 -44.95 12.93
CA PHE A 127 -1.84 -45.32 14.14
C PHE A 127 -3.28 -45.73 13.87
N GLY A 128 -3.71 -45.82 12.63
CA GLY A 128 -5.06 -46.26 12.27
C GLY A 128 -6.15 -45.24 12.49
N TYR A 129 -5.82 -43.96 12.59
CA TYR A 129 -6.80 -42.90 12.81
C TYR A 129 -7.52 -42.48 11.54
N GLU A 130 -7.00 -42.91 10.37
CA GLU A 130 -7.55 -42.50 9.09
C GLU A 130 -8.85 -43.23 8.78
N LYS A 131 -9.26 -44.13 9.53
CA LYS A 131 -10.43 -44.83 9.29
C LYS A 131 -11.65 -44.04 9.48
N VAL A 132 -12.57 -44.17 8.72
CA VAL A 132 -13.74 -43.36 8.87
C VAL A 132 -15.01 -44.01 8.49
#